data_bd55bfc841054d0bf7028dfa29673d26
#
_entry.id   bd55bfc841054d0bf7028dfa29673d26
#
_cell.length_a   1.000
_cell.length_b   1.000
_cell.length_c   1.000
_cell.angle_alpha   90.00
_cell.angle_beta   90.00
_cell.angle_gamma   90.00
#
_symmetry.space_group_name_H-M   'P 1'
#
loop_
_entity.id
_entity.type
_entity.pdbx_description
1 polymer ?
#
loop_
_entity_poly.entity_id
_entity_poly.type
_entity_poly.pdbx_seq_one_letter_code
_entity_poly.pdbx_strand_id
1 'polypeptide(L)'
;MSEEAEIDDPYFRSIRLGIVQEAKTQKIAANRIYRVNDQLDFRVLKGLGAVIIVGHMGTEILEEVKKQNESIIIADDPFSPRETDAIFVDLEQAMTDHLERLYRDGHREMVYIGGYRRTIDITGQYQEQDNDIRAFTYSAWMKAHNLTSRSYLGEWAALDGMRLTEKMLKEGKPTAIIAGSDPMAVGIYRAVQKAGLQIPEDISVVSFDNIEVASFLTPPLSTVDLEATELGRIALRMARDKIIGERTIPMQAKIPAKVIVRGSEQAIK
;
A
#
# COMPACT_ATOMS: atom_id res chain seq x y z
N MET A 1 -10.46 2.87 8.65
CA MET A 1 -9.40 3.80 8.21
C MET A 1 -9.41 5.00 9.12
N SER A 2 -8.25 5.53 9.53
CA SER A 2 -8.21 6.81 10.27
C SER A 2 -8.51 7.99 9.34
N GLU A 3 -8.85 9.14 9.92
CA GLU A 3 -9.08 10.36 9.15
C GLU A 3 -7.78 10.88 8.54
N GLU A 4 -6.69 10.82 9.30
CA GLU A 4 -5.36 11.21 8.89
C GLU A 4 -4.87 10.39 7.68
N ALA A 5 -5.01 9.07 7.72
CA ALA A 5 -4.58 8.22 6.61
C ALA A 5 -5.29 8.53 5.28
N GLU A 6 -6.57 8.94 5.30
CA GLU A 6 -7.28 9.28 4.07
C GLU A 6 -6.90 10.67 3.54
N ILE A 7 -6.58 11.62 4.45
CA ILE A 7 -6.20 12.97 4.08
C ILE A 7 -4.78 12.98 3.51
N ASP A 8 -3.89 12.22 4.15
CA ASP A 8 -2.46 12.25 3.86
C ASP A 8 -2.04 11.29 2.73
N ASP A 9 -2.86 10.25 2.46
CA ASP A 9 -2.54 9.25 1.44
C ASP A 9 -3.60 9.20 0.33
N PRO A 10 -3.28 9.71 -0.87
CA PRO A 10 -4.15 9.66 -2.06
C PRO A 10 -4.57 8.24 -2.47
N TYR A 11 -3.80 7.21 -2.12
CA TYR A 11 -4.10 5.81 -2.41
C TYR A 11 -5.42 5.38 -1.74
N PHE A 12 -5.57 5.57 -0.43
CA PHE A 12 -6.81 5.22 0.28
C PHE A 12 -8.02 6.03 -0.19
N ARG A 13 -7.78 7.29 -0.55
CA ARG A 13 -8.83 8.12 -1.18
C ARG A 13 -9.31 7.50 -2.50
N SER A 14 -8.42 6.95 -3.31
CA SER A 14 -8.76 6.30 -4.59
C SER A 14 -9.59 5.03 -4.38
N ILE A 15 -9.27 4.21 -3.38
CA ILE A 15 -10.10 3.05 -2.98
C ILE A 15 -11.52 3.49 -2.65
N ARG A 16 -11.66 4.51 -1.80
CA ARG A 16 -12.98 5.05 -1.43
C ARG A 16 -13.76 5.57 -2.63
N LEU A 17 -13.11 6.29 -3.53
CA LEU A 17 -13.75 6.78 -4.75
C LEU A 17 -14.26 5.61 -5.61
N GLY A 18 -13.50 4.53 -5.72
CA GLY A 18 -13.91 3.30 -6.41
C GLY A 18 -15.18 2.70 -5.79
N ILE A 19 -15.24 2.60 -4.46
CA ILE A 19 -16.43 2.12 -3.73
C ILE A 19 -17.66 3.01 -4.06
N VAL A 20 -17.50 4.32 -3.98
CA VAL A 20 -18.62 5.27 -4.21
C VAL A 20 -19.08 5.23 -5.69
N GLN A 21 -18.17 5.15 -6.64
CA GLN A 21 -18.49 5.07 -8.06
C GLN A 21 -19.27 3.79 -8.38
N GLU A 22 -18.81 2.65 -7.88
CA GLU A 22 -19.48 1.36 -8.10
C GLU A 22 -20.83 1.31 -7.40
N ALA A 23 -20.95 1.89 -6.20
CA ALA A 23 -22.22 2.00 -5.49
C ALA A 23 -23.29 2.71 -6.31
N LYS A 24 -22.93 3.83 -6.96
CA LYS A 24 -23.82 4.53 -7.90
C LYS A 24 -24.24 3.63 -9.06
N THR A 25 -23.30 2.90 -9.66
CA THR A 25 -23.55 1.99 -10.79
C THR A 25 -24.51 0.87 -10.38
N GLN A 26 -24.32 0.30 -9.20
CA GLN A 26 -25.11 -0.82 -8.66
C GLN A 26 -26.40 -0.35 -7.97
N LYS A 27 -26.63 0.96 -7.84
CA LYS A 27 -27.76 1.57 -7.13
C LYS A 27 -27.84 1.13 -5.64
N ILE A 28 -26.67 1.02 -5.01
CA ILE A 28 -26.51 0.68 -3.60
C ILE A 28 -26.16 1.95 -2.83
N ALA A 29 -26.75 2.13 -1.65
CA ALA A 29 -26.40 3.22 -0.76
C ALA A 29 -25.10 2.91 -0.01
N ALA A 30 -23.99 3.54 -0.41
CA ALA A 30 -22.69 3.45 0.26
C ALA A 30 -22.21 4.86 0.66
N ASN A 31 -22.96 5.50 1.54
CA ASN A 31 -22.78 6.90 1.95
C ASN A 31 -22.39 7.05 3.43
N ARG A 32 -22.29 5.97 4.19
CA ARG A 32 -21.90 5.98 5.59
C ARG A 32 -20.43 5.60 5.71
N ILE A 33 -19.63 6.50 6.26
CA ILE A 33 -18.22 6.30 6.55
C ILE A 33 -18.05 6.39 8.06
N TYR A 34 -17.50 5.36 8.65
CA TYR A 34 -17.16 5.31 10.06
C TYR A 34 -15.66 5.26 10.21
N ARG A 35 -15.13 6.04 11.13
CA ARG A 35 -13.71 6.05 11.46
C ARG A 35 -13.51 5.37 12.79
N VAL A 36 -12.51 4.51 12.85
CA VAL A 36 -12.17 3.84 14.12
C VAL A 36 -11.44 4.85 15.00
N ASN A 37 -12.04 5.14 16.13
CA ASN A 37 -11.49 5.95 17.22
C ASN A 37 -12.14 5.50 18.53
N ASP A 38 -11.73 6.06 19.65
CA ASP A 38 -12.24 5.77 21.00
C ASP A 38 -13.74 6.09 21.20
N GLN A 39 -14.35 6.81 20.27
CA GLN A 39 -15.77 7.21 20.31
C GLN A 39 -16.65 6.34 19.40
N LEU A 40 -16.08 5.41 18.61
CA LEU A 40 -16.88 4.61 17.69
C LEU A 40 -17.73 3.58 18.43
N ASP A 41 -19.04 3.76 18.39
CA ASP A 41 -19.99 2.76 18.82
C ASP A 41 -20.28 1.77 17.69
N PHE A 42 -19.72 0.58 17.76
CA PHE A 42 -19.89 -0.46 16.72
C PHE A 42 -21.34 -0.86 16.48
N ARG A 43 -22.27 -0.58 17.41
CA ARG A 43 -23.71 -0.85 17.23
C ARG A 43 -24.33 -0.11 16.04
N VAL A 44 -23.70 0.98 15.57
CA VAL A 44 -24.11 1.69 14.35
C VAL A 44 -24.02 0.83 13.08
N LEU A 45 -23.26 -0.28 13.12
CA LEU A 45 -23.09 -1.22 12.00
C LEU A 45 -24.24 -2.23 11.92
N LYS A 46 -25.08 -2.33 12.98
CA LYS A 46 -26.22 -3.24 13.01
C LYS A 46 -27.25 -2.85 11.97
N GLY A 47 -27.72 -3.81 11.21
CA GLY A 47 -28.73 -3.60 10.16
C GLY A 47 -28.23 -2.99 8.86
N LEU A 48 -26.91 -2.76 8.73
CA LEU A 48 -26.32 -2.50 7.43
C LEU A 48 -26.30 -3.78 6.60
N GLY A 49 -26.43 -3.67 5.27
CA GLY A 49 -26.36 -4.81 4.37
C GLY A 49 -24.98 -5.48 4.37
N ALA A 50 -23.92 -4.66 4.40
CA ALA A 50 -22.54 -5.12 4.54
C ALA A 50 -21.64 -4.00 5.09
N VAL A 51 -20.44 -4.36 5.54
CA VAL A 51 -19.39 -3.44 6.00
C VAL A 51 -18.13 -3.68 5.15
N ILE A 52 -17.60 -2.62 4.55
CA ILE A 52 -16.30 -2.66 3.87
C ILE A 52 -15.27 -2.01 4.80
N ILE A 53 -14.30 -2.80 5.25
CA ILE A 53 -13.16 -2.33 6.03
C ILE A 53 -12.04 -2.00 5.04
N VAL A 54 -11.45 -0.81 5.14
CA VAL A 54 -10.34 -0.40 4.27
C VAL A 54 -9.07 -0.27 5.10
N GLY A 55 -8.00 -0.94 4.66
CA GLY A 55 -6.70 -1.00 5.34
C GLY A 55 -6.64 -2.01 6.47
N HIS A 56 -5.55 -1.95 7.23
CA HIS A 56 -5.22 -2.95 8.25
C HIS A 56 -5.91 -2.64 9.59
N MET A 57 -6.65 -3.60 10.11
CA MET A 57 -7.34 -3.49 11.40
C MET A 57 -6.83 -4.55 12.38
N GLY A 58 -6.77 -4.19 13.65
CA GLY A 58 -6.51 -5.14 14.73
C GLY A 58 -7.60 -6.20 14.83
N THR A 59 -7.24 -7.38 15.32
CA THR A 59 -8.16 -8.52 15.46
C THR A 59 -9.39 -8.17 16.31
N GLU A 60 -9.19 -7.38 17.37
CA GLU A 60 -10.28 -6.96 18.27
C GLU A 60 -11.35 -6.13 17.54
N ILE A 61 -10.95 -5.22 16.65
CA ILE A 61 -11.91 -4.44 15.84
C ILE A 61 -12.71 -5.38 14.94
N LEU A 62 -12.04 -6.32 14.28
CA LEU A 62 -12.71 -7.27 13.40
C LEU A 62 -13.72 -8.11 14.15
N GLU A 63 -13.42 -8.53 15.37
CA GLU A 63 -14.36 -9.25 16.25
C GLU A 63 -15.55 -8.39 16.64
N GLU A 64 -15.34 -7.11 17.01
CA GLU A 64 -16.45 -6.21 17.33
C GLU A 64 -17.35 -5.93 16.11
N VAL A 65 -16.75 -5.77 14.93
CA VAL A 65 -17.53 -5.62 13.68
C VAL A 65 -18.32 -6.89 13.41
N LYS A 66 -17.74 -8.10 13.55
CA LYS A 66 -18.41 -9.39 13.35
C LYS A 66 -19.61 -9.57 14.27
N LYS A 67 -19.57 -9.11 15.52
CA LYS A 67 -20.70 -9.14 16.45
C LYS A 67 -21.90 -8.34 15.96
N GLN A 68 -21.68 -7.30 15.15
CA GLN A 68 -22.74 -6.40 14.68
C GLN A 68 -23.19 -6.72 13.25
N ASN A 69 -22.28 -7.22 12.40
CA ASN A 69 -22.54 -7.50 11.00
C ASN A 69 -21.63 -8.63 10.48
N GLU A 70 -22.21 -9.70 9.98
CA GLU A 70 -21.49 -10.85 9.44
C GLU A 70 -21.03 -10.66 7.99
N SER A 71 -21.61 -9.69 7.27
CA SER A 71 -21.30 -9.40 5.89
C SER A 71 -20.13 -8.39 5.81
N ILE A 72 -18.91 -8.86 6.03
CA ILE A 72 -17.70 -8.05 6.05
C ILE A 72 -16.87 -8.34 4.81
N ILE A 73 -16.37 -7.28 4.19
CA ILE A 73 -15.37 -7.32 3.15
C ILE A 73 -14.15 -6.50 3.62
N ILE A 74 -12.96 -7.08 3.58
CA ILE A 74 -11.72 -6.38 3.90
C ILE A 74 -11.05 -5.99 2.58
N ALA A 75 -10.79 -4.70 2.41
CA ALA A 75 -10.11 -4.14 1.25
C ALA A 75 -8.71 -3.67 1.66
N ASP A 76 -7.69 -4.10 0.92
CA ASP A 76 -6.28 -3.70 1.10
C ASP A 76 -5.61 -4.26 2.36
N ASP A 77 -5.94 -5.51 2.74
CA ASP A 77 -5.17 -6.22 3.76
C ASP A 77 -4.87 -7.66 3.35
N PRO A 78 -3.63 -7.97 2.90
CA PRO A 78 -3.23 -9.32 2.51
C PRO A 78 -3.12 -10.29 3.70
N PHE A 79 -3.18 -9.79 4.93
CA PHE A 79 -3.15 -10.60 6.16
C PHE A 79 -4.55 -10.87 6.73
N SER A 80 -5.59 -10.58 5.95
CA SER A 80 -6.99 -10.85 6.34
C SER A 80 -7.22 -12.31 6.70
N PRO A 81 -8.06 -12.60 7.72
CA PRO A 81 -8.42 -13.98 8.06
C PRO A 81 -9.05 -14.71 6.87
N ARG A 82 -8.67 -15.96 6.66
CA ARG A 82 -9.13 -16.78 5.51
C ARG A 82 -10.64 -17.00 5.44
N GLU A 83 -11.31 -16.93 6.57
CA GLU A 83 -12.75 -17.04 6.70
C GLU A 83 -13.51 -15.73 6.45
N THR A 84 -12.81 -14.68 6.06
CA THR A 84 -13.40 -13.37 5.76
C THR A 84 -13.20 -13.02 4.29
N ASP A 85 -14.18 -12.38 3.68
CA ASP A 85 -14.04 -11.85 2.34
C ASP A 85 -12.98 -10.75 2.31
N ALA A 86 -12.02 -10.88 1.41
CA ALA A 86 -10.97 -9.89 1.26
C ALA A 86 -10.59 -9.67 -0.20
N ILE A 87 -10.16 -8.44 -0.49
CA ILE A 87 -9.51 -8.09 -1.75
C ILE A 87 -8.29 -7.23 -1.48
N PHE A 88 -7.17 -7.56 -2.11
CA PHE A 88 -5.90 -6.86 -1.95
C PHE A 88 -5.05 -6.96 -3.21
N VAL A 89 -4.06 -6.10 -3.30
CA VAL A 89 -3.11 -6.06 -4.43
C VAL A 89 -1.98 -7.07 -4.22
N ASP A 90 -1.48 -7.67 -5.29
CA ASP A 90 -0.30 -8.54 -5.26
C ASP A 90 1.00 -7.73 -5.11
N LEU A 91 1.21 -7.17 -3.93
CA LEU A 91 2.43 -6.42 -3.61
C LEU A 91 3.69 -7.28 -3.59
N GLU A 92 3.55 -8.58 -3.31
CA GLU A 92 4.66 -9.53 -3.36
C GLU A 92 5.19 -9.67 -4.78
N GLN A 93 4.30 -9.92 -5.75
CA GLN A 93 4.69 -9.99 -7.15
C GLN A 93 5.20 -8.64 -7.66
N ALA A 94 4.55 -7.54 -7.31
CA ALA A 94 4.97 -6.20 -7.71
C ALA A 94 6.38 -5.84 -7.22
N MET A 95 6.73 -6.19 -5.98
CA MET A 95 8.08 -6.02 -5.45
C MET A 95 9.08 -6.93 -6.21
N THR A 96 8.70 -8.17 -6.46
CA THR A 96 9.52 -9.10 -7.23
C THR A 96 9.79 -8.56 -8.64
N ASP A 97 8.78 -8.01 -9.31
CA ASP A 97 8.92 -7.42 -10.66
C ASP A 97 9.91 -6.23 -10.67
N HIS A 98 9.89 -5.39 -9.63
CA HIS A 98 10.88 -4.32 -9.47
C HIS A 98 12.30 -4.88 -9.31
N LEU A 99 12.48 -5.85 -8.41
CA LEU A 99 13.78 -6.43 -8.11
C LEU A 99 14.37 -7.18 -9.32
N GLU A 100 13.56 -7.98 -10.02
CA GLU A 100 13.99 -8.71 -11.22
C GLU A 100 14.39 -7.75 -12.34
N ARG A 101 13.64 -6.65 -12.52
CA ARG A 101 13.96 -5.65 -13.52
C ARG A 101 15.27 -4.94 -13.20
N LEU A 102 15.42 -4.41 -11.99
CA LEU A 102 16.66 -3.77 -11.55
C LEU A 102 17.87 -4.73 -11.61
N TYR A 103 17.67 -5.98 -11.22
CA TYR A 103 18.71 -7.00 -11.28
C TYR A 103 19.17 -7.30 -12.71
N ARG A 104 18.22 -7.43 -13.65
CA ARG A 104 18.49 -7.60 -15.09
C ARG A 104 19.23 -6.40 -15.67
N ASP A 105 18.94 -5.20 -15.18
CA ASP A 105 19.59 -3.95 -15.56
C ASP A 105 20.95 -3.75 -14.89
N GLY A 106 21.45 -4.75 -14.15
CA GLY A 106 22.79 -4.80 -13.58
C GLY A 106 22.91 -4.38 -12.11
N HIS A 107 21.82 -3.89 -11.49
CA HIS A 107 21.84 -3.46 -10.08
C HIS A 107 22.08 -4.64 -9.14
N ARG A 108 22.99 -4.46 -8.18
CA ARG A 108 23.30 -5.44 -7.11
C ARG A 108 23.26 -4.81 -5.72
N GLU A 109 23.54 -3.51 -5.64
CA GLU A 109 23.43 -2.71 -4.43
C GLU A 109 22.10 -1.96 -4.44
N MET A 110 21.05 -2.66 -4.08
CA MET A 110 19.68 -2.15 -4.00
C MET A 110 19.29 -1.94 -2.55
N VAL A 111 18.57 -0.87 -2.26
CA VAL A 111 18.09 -0.53 -0.90
C VAL A 111 16.57 -0.33 -0.93
N TYR A 112 15.88 -0.84 0.08
CA TYR A 112 14.47 -0.57 0.31
C TYR A 112 14.28 0.53 1.36
N ILE A 113 13.47 1.54 1.05
CA ILE A 113 13.05 2.59 1.98
C ILE A 113 11.53 2.59 2.02
N GLY A 114 10.94 2.19 3.15
CA GLY A 114 9.50 2.00 3.28
C GLY A 114 8.95 2.41 4.64
N GLY A 115 7.66 2.25 4.81
CA GLY A 115 6.97 2.50 6.07
C GLY A 115 6.73 1.23 6.87
N TYR A 116 6.46 1.40 8.18
CA TYR A 116 5.99 0.31 9.03
C TYR A 116 4.57 -0.07 8.65
N ARG A 117 4.27 -1.36 8.64
CA ARG A 117 2.88 -1.80 8.65
C ARG A 117 2.26 -1.41 9.99
N ARG A 118 1.09 -0.82 9.94
CA ARG A 118 0.35 -0.41 11.13
C ARG A 118 -1.03 -1.03 11.14
N THR A 119 -1.46 -1.49 12.29
CA THR A 119 -2.84 -1.85 12.56
C THR A 119 -3.46 -0.83 13.51
N ILE A 120 -4.75 -0.57 13.34
CA ILE A 120 -5.51 0.26 14.28
C ILE A 120 -6.09 -0.66 15.34
N ASP A 121 -5.90 -0.32 16.62
CA ASP A 121 -6.54 -1.00 17.74
C ASP A 121 -7.95 -0.45 18.03
N ILE A 122 -8.64 -1.07 18.99
CA ILE A 122 -10.02 -0.71 19.33
C ILE A 122 -10.16 0.71 19.92
N THR A 123 -9.07 1.31 20.40
CA THR A 123 -9.03 2.69 20.89
C THR A 123 -8.75 3.70 19.79
N GLY A 124 -8.52 3.23 18.56
CA GLY A 124 -8.16 4.05 17.42
C GLY A 124 -6.67 4.40 17.34
N GLN A 125 -5.84 3.77 18.20
CA GLN A 125 -4.40 4.00 18.19
C GLN A 125 -3.70 3.04 17.22
N TYR A 126 -2.62 3.54 16.62
CA TYR A 126 -1.79 2.74 15.75
C TYR A 126 -0.84 1.85 16.53
N GLN A 127 -0.79 0.58 16.14
CA GLN A 127 0.22 -0.39 16.56
C GLN A 127 1.18 -0.63 15.40
N GLU A 128 2.45 -0.33 15.58
CA GLU A 128 3.48 -0.55 14.57
C GLU A 128 3.80 -2.04 14.46
N GLN A 129 3.97 -2.51 13.23
CA GLN A 129 4.46 -3.84 12.91
C GLN A 129 5.47 -3.70 11.77
N ASP A 130 6.54 -4.47 11.83
CA ASP A 130 7.65 -4.42 10.86
C ASP A 130 7.45 -5.34 9.64
N ASN A 131 6.31 -6.00 9.55
CA ASN A 131 6.03 -7.04 8.58
C ASN A 131 5.25 -6.56 7.33
N ASP A 132 5.53 -5.37 6.82
CA ASP A 132 5.01 -4.97 5.50
C ASP A 132 5.47 -5.96 4.42
N ILE A 133 4.55 -6.38 3.57
CA ILE A 133 4.80 -7.42 2.58
C ILE A 133 5.93 -7.04 1.60
N ARG A 134 6.07 -5.74 1.28
CA ARG A 134 7.14 -5.24 0.40
C ARG A 134 8.50 -5.39 1.06
N ALA A 135 8.64 -5.05 2.34
CA ALA A 135 9.89 -5.18 3.09
C ALA A 135 10.29 -6.66 3.24
N PHE A 136 9.30 -7.52 3.54
CA PHE A 136 9.52 -8.96 3.64
C PHE A 136 9.98 -9.55 2.31
N THR A 137 9.26 -9.27 1.23
CA THR A 137 9.57 -9.78 -0.12
C THR A 137 10.96 -9.31 -0.58
N TYR A 138 11.27 -8.01 -0.39
CA TYR A 138 12.59 -7.48 -0.68
C TYR A 138 13.70 -8.25 0.04
N SER A 139 13.57 -8.43 1.35
CA SER A 139 14.60 -9.11 2.16
C SER A 139 14.76 -10.58 1.77
N ALA A 140 13.66 -11.28 1.53
CA ALA A 140 13.67 -12.68 1.10
C ALA A 140 14.31 -12.84 -0.30
N TRP A 141 13.97 -11.96 -1.23
CA TRP A 141 14.51 -11.97 -2.59
C TRP A 141 16.02 -11.68 -2.61
N MET A 142 16.46 -10.62 -1.89
CA MET A 142 17.90 -10.29 -1.77
C MET A 142 18.71 -11.47 -1.22
N LYS A 143 18.20 -12.12 -0.17
CA LYS A 143 18.81 -13.31 0.41
C LYS A 143 18.90 -14.47 -0.59
N ALA A 144 17.83 -14.72 -1.34
CA ALA A 144 17.79 -15.79 -2.34
C ALA A 144 18.81 -15.58 -3.48
N HIS A 145 19.15 -14.32 -3.77
CA HIS A 145 20.15 -13.96 -4.78
C HIS A 145 21.56 -13.72 -4.21
N ASN A 146 21.79 -14.07 -2.93
CA ASN A 146 23.07 -13.85 -2.23
C ASN A 146 23.53 -12.38 -2.23
N LEU A 147 22.58 -11.43 -2.17
CA LEU A 147 22.83 -10.00 -2.09
C LEU A 147 22.61 -9.48 -0.66
N THR A 148 23.29 -8.38 -0.33
CA THR A 148 23.12 -7.72 0.96
C THR A 148 21.77 -7.00 1.02
N SER A 149 20.91 -7.39 1.97
CA SER A 149 19.65 -6.72 2.22
C SER A 149 19.87 -5.52 3.14
N ARG A 150 19.45 -4.32 2.70
CA ARG A 150 19.48 -3.06 3.47
C ARG A 150 18.13 -2.40 3.37
N SER A 151 17.39 -2.36 4.47
CA SER A 151 16.07 -1.70 4.53
C SER A 151 16.04 -0.63 5.62
N TYR A 152 15.34 0.47 5.33
CA TYR A 152 15.14 1.59 6.24
C TYR A 152 13.64 1.83 6.35
N LEU A 153 13.11 1.74 7.56
CA LEU A 153 11.67 1.84 7.82
C LEU A 153 11.33 3.07 8.65
N GLY A 154 10.19 3.68 8.38
CA GLY A 154 9.68 4.86 9.08
C GLY A 154 8.19 5.07 8.79
N GLU A 155 7.77 6.33 8.75
CA GLU A 155 6.42 6.72 8.37
C GLU A 155 6.24 6.72 6.84
N TRP A 156 5.01 6.49 6.39
CA TRP A 156 4.63 6.55 4.96
C TRP A 156 4.55 8.01 4.44
N ALA A 157 5.57 8.81 4.74
CA ALA A 157 5.58 10.25 4.46
C ALA A 157 6.85 10.69 3.74
N ALA A 158 6.73 11.77 2.95
CA ALA A 158 7.86 12.35 2.22
C ALA A 158 9.01 12.78 3.15
N LEU A 159 8.69 13.29 4.34
CA LEU A 159 9.69 13.71 5.30
C LEU A 159 10.54 12.54 5.79
N ASP A 160 9.93 11.38 6.03
CA ASP A 160 10.65 10.17 6.44
C ASP A 160 11.42 9.55 5.26
N GLY A 161 10.87 9.56 4.05
CA GLY A 161 11.62 9.21 2.85
C GLY A 161 12.91 10.00 2.74
N MET A 162 12.85 11.33 2.95
CA MET A 162 14.03 12.20 2.95
C MET A 162 15.00 11.85 4.08
N ARG A 163 14.54 11.78 5.33
CA ARG A 163 15.37 11.51 6.51
C ARG A 163 16.09 10.15 6.42
N LEU A 164 15.37 9.12 6.00
CA LEU A 164 15.92 7.77 5.86
C LEU A 164 16.94 7.69 4.72
N THR A 165 16.71 8.40 3.62
CA THR A 165 17.68 8.50 2.53
C THR A 165 18.95 9.22 2.97
N GLU A 166 18.84 10.34 3.70
CA GLU A 166 20.01 11.04 4.24
C GLU A 166 20.82 10.15 5.20
N LYS A 167 20.15 9.30 6.01
CA LYS A 167 20.81 8.30 6.85
C LYS A 167 21.51 7.25 5.99
N MET A 168 20.81 6.66 5.04
CA MET A 168 21.31 5.62 4.13
C MET A 168 22.56 6.07 3.37
N LEU A 169 22.56 7.31 2.83
CA LEU A 169 23.69 7.86 2.06
C LEU A 169 24.96 8.04 2.90
N LYS A 170 24.86 8.24 4.22
CA LYS A 170 26.01 8.26 5.14
C LYS A 170 26.65 6.89 5.32
N GLU A 171 25.88 5.83 5.16
CA GLU A 171 26.31 4.43 5.31
C GLU A 171 26.83 3.83 3.98
N GLY A 172 26.57 4.48 2.85
CA GLY A 172 27.02 4.09 1.52
C GLY A 172 25.98 4.35 0.43
N LYS A 173 26.45 4.66 -0.76
CA LYS A 173 25.61 4.96 -1.93
C LYS A 173 25.19 3.65 -2.62
N PRO A 174 23.88 3.32 -2.69
CA PRO A 174 23.40 2.20 -3.50
C PRO A 174 23.35 2.58 -4.98
N THR A 175 23.12 1.61 -5.84
CA THR A 175 22.86 1.86 -7.26
C THR A 175 21.37 2.04 -7.56
N ALA A 176 20.49 1.49 -6.69
CA ALA A 176 19.06 1.67 -6.80
C ALA A 176 18.39 1.77 -5.42
N ILE A 177 17.33 2.57 -5.35
CA ILE A 177 16.42 2.68 -4.20
C ILE A 177 15.03 2.26 -4.64
N ILE A 178 14.44 1.34 -3.86
CA ILE A 178 13.04 0.96 -3.98
C ILE A 178 12.29 1.69 -2.87
N ALA A 179 11.51 2.69 -3.23
CA ALA A 179 10.64 3.41 -2.30
C ALA A 179 9.37 2.59 -2.04
N GLY A 180 8.93 2.50 -0.81
CA GLY A 180 7.72 1.78 -0.44
C GLY A 180 6.43 2.45 -0.92
N SER A 181 6.47 3.77 -1.22
CA SER A 181 5.35 4.54 -1.76
C SER A 181 5.83 5.79 -2.50
N ASP A 182 4.99 6.30 -3.39
CA ASP A 182 5.30 7.54 -4.13
C ASP A 182 5.46 8.77 -3.22
N PRO A 183 4.66 8.96 -2.14
CA PRO A 183 4.94 10.02 -1.17
C PRO A 183 6.35 9.93 -0.58
N MET A 184 6.83 8.73 -0.22
CA MET A 184 8.21 8.56 0.27
C MET A 184 9.24 8.85 -0.83
N ALA A 185 8.96 8.45 -2.08
CA ALA A 185 9.84 8.74 -3.22
C ALA A 185 10.07 10.25 -3.42
N VAL A 186 9.05 11.09 -3.19
CA VAL A 186 9.22 12.57 -3.21
C VAL A 186 10.34 13.01 -2.24
N GLY A 187 10.34 12.45 -1.03
CA GLY A 187 11.38 12.73 -0.03
C GLY A 187 12.75 12.19 -0.44
N ILE A 188 12.79 10.98 -1.03
CA ILE A 188 14.01 10.34 -1.56
C ILE A 188 14.63 11.23 -2.63
N TYR A 189 13.84 11.71 -3.61
CA TYR A 189 14.30 12.64 -4.64
C TYR A 189 14.95 13.87 -4.02
N ARG A 190 14.29 14.47 -3.03
CA ARG A 190 14.82 15.66 -2.36
C ARG A 190 16.16 15.39 -1.67
N ALA A 191 16.31 14.25 -1.00
CA ALA A 191 17.55 13.88 -0.32
C ALA A 191 18.69 13.59 -1.30
N VAL A 192 18.42 12.86 -2.39
CA VAL A 192 19.39 12.56 -3.45
C VAL A 192 19.89 13.85 -4.09
N GLN A 193 19.00 14.77 -4.47
CA GLN A 193 19.35 16.08 -5.02
C GLN A 193 20.16 16.93 -4.04
N LYS A 194 19.79 16.95 -2.75
CA LYS A 194 20.52 17.66 -1.70
C LYS A 194 21.94 17.13 -1.50
N ALA A 195 22.16 15.85 -1.77
CA ALA A 195 23.48 15.21 -1.74
C ALA A 195 24.31 15.49 -3.02
N GLY A 196 23.77 16.24 -3.99
CA GLY A 196 24.43 16.53 -5.27
C GLY A 196 24.43 15.34 -6.24
N LEU A 197 23.58 14.35 -5.99
CA LEU A 197 23.44 13.15 -6.82
C LEU A 197 22.29 13.31 -7.81
N GLN A 198 22.35 12.60 -8.92
CA GLN A 198 21.37 12.63 -10.00
C GLN A 198 20.58 11.33 -10.10
N ILE A 199 19.30 11.45 -10.42
CA ILE A 199 18.40 10.34 -10.74
C ILE A 199 18.14 10.42 -12.25
N PRO A 200 18.34 9.34 -13.00
CA PRO A 200 18.80 8.00 -12.59
C PRO A 200 20.32 7.80 -12.64
N GLU A 201 21.11 8.81 -13.04
CA GLU A 201 22.52 8.70 -13.42
C GLU A 201 23.40 8.14 -12.29
N ASP A 202 23.16 8.56 -11.05
CA ASP A 202 23.87 8.10 -9.86
C ASP A 202 23.12 7.02 -9.09
N ILE A 203 21.80 7.13 -9.04
CA ILE A 203 20.92 6.23 -8.29
C ILE A 203 19.58 6.10 -9.04
N SER A 204 19.23 4.90 -9.46
CA SER A 204 17.88 4.58 -9.94
C SER A 204 16.87 4.60 -8.78
N VAL A 205 15.66 5.10 -9.04
CA VAL A 205 14.58 5.11 -8.03
C VAL A 205 13.31 4.52 -8.64
N VAL A 206 12.72 3.54 -7.95
CA VAL A 206 11.42 2.95 -8.30
C VAL A 206 10.49 2.96 -7.10
N SER A 207 9.18 2.90 -7.29
CA SER A 207 8.20 3.11 -6.23
C SER A 207 6.90 2.34 -6.43
N PHE A 208 5.90 2.60 -5.56
CA PHE A 208 4.55 2.05 -5.60
C PHE A 208 3.51 3.17 -5.49
N ASP A 209 2.29 2.92 -5.95
CA ASP A 209 1.01 3.64 -5.90
C ASP A 209 0.60 4.29 -7.21
N ASN A 210 1.52 4.80 -8.02
CA ASN A 210 1.24 5.58 -9.25
C ASN A 210 0.31 6.77 -9.00
N ILE A 211 0.53 7.50 -7.89
CA ILE A 211 -0.22 8.74 -7.65
C ILE A 211 0.22 9.84 -8.63
N GLU A 212 -0.61 10.86 -8.80
CA GLU A 212 -0.42 11.90 -9.82
C GLU A 212 0.98 12.53 -9.79
N VAL A 213 1.53 12.80 -8.60
CA VAL A 213 2.85 13.43 -8.43
C VAL A 213 3.99 12.61 -9.07
N ALA A 214 3.87 11.30 -9.18
CA ALA A 214 4.90 10.44 -9.76
C ALA A 214 5.27 10.84 -11.20
N SER A 215 4.28 11.28 -11.98
CA SER A 215 4.48 11.73 -13.35
C SER A 215 5.11 13.12 -13.47
N PHE A 216 5.05 13.93 -12.41
CA PHE A 216 5.56 15.31 -12.37
C PHE A 216 6.93 15.45 -11.70
N LEU A 217 7.47 14.41 -11.11
CA LEU A 217 8.84 14.41 -10.60
C LEU A 217 9.84 14.57 -11.77
N THR A 218 11.03 15.04 -11.47
CA THR A 218 12.09 15.21 -12.47
C THR A 218 13.32 14.41 -12.05
N PRO A 219 13.63 13.33 -12.79
CA PRO A 219 12.85 12.75 -13.89
C PRO A 219 11.52 12.11 -13.40
N PRO A 220 10.56 11.82 -14.31
CA PRO A 220 9.30 11.16 -13.96
C PRO A 220 9.56 9.79 -13.31
N LEU A 221 8.87 9.52 -12.20
CA LEU A 221 9.10 8.35 -11.34
C LEU A 221 8.51 7.06 -11.95
N SER A 222 9.34 6.03 -12.09
CA SER A 222 8.91 4.66 -12.33
C SER A 222 8.26 4.10 -11.08
N THR A 223 7.06 3.54 -11.22
CA THR A 223 6.25 3.12 -10.08
C THR A 223 5.38 1.91 -10.44
N VAL A 224 4.63 1.40 -9.49
CA VAL A 224 3.63 0.36 -9.69
C VAL A 224 2.25 0.94 -9.50
N ASP A 225 1.37 0.80 -10.48
CA ASP A 225 -0.05 1.12 -10.32
C ASP A 225 -0.72 -0.01 -9.55
N LEU A 226 -1.25 0.31 -8.39
CA LEU A 226 -1.92 -0.62 -7.48
C LEU A 226 -3.41 -0.76 -7.78
N GLU A 227 -3.90 -0.14 -8.87
CA GLU A 227 -5.30 -0.21 -9.29
C GLU A 227 -6.31 0.11 -8.15
N ALA A 228 -5.96 1.09 -7.31
CA ALA A 228 -6.68 1.40 -6.06
C ALA A 228 -8.18 1.66 -6.27
N THR A 229 -8.55 2.35 -7.36
CA THR A 229 -9.95 2.60 -7.69
C THR A 229 -10.69 1.30 -8.05
N GLU A 230 -10.07 0.41 -8.82
CA GLU A 230 -10.69 -0.87 -9.16
C GLU A 230 -10.77 -1.81 -7.97
N LEU A 231 -9.77 -1.80 -7.06
CA LEU A 231 -9.85 -2.50 -5.78
C LEU A 231 -11.10 -2.10 -5.00
N GLY A 232 -11.38 -0.80 -4.89
CA GLY A 232 -12.59 -0.28 -4.25
C GLY A 232 -13.88 -0.72 -4.94
N ARG A 233 -13.90 -0.73 -6.28
CA ARG A 233 -15.05 -1.21 -7.07
C ARG A 233 -15.34 -2.68 -6.84
N ILE A 234 -14.30 -3.51 -6.85
CA ILE A 234 -14.45 -4.95 -6.63
C ILE A 234 -14.92 -5.21 -5.18
N ALA A 235 -14.36 -4.51 -4.18
CA ALA A 235 -14.82 -4.61 -2.80
C ALA A 235 -16.33 -4.38 -2.67
N LEU A 236 -16.88 -3.38 -3.38
CA LEU A 236 -18.33 -3.14 -3.38
C LEU A 236 -19.11 -4.26 -4.08
N ARG A 237 -18.61 -4.79 -5.21
CA ARG A 237 -19.26 -5.93 -5.89
C ARG A 237 -19.32 -7.14 -4.98
N MET A 238 -18.23 -7.43 -4.27
CA MET A 238 -18.20 -8.51 -3.27
C MET A 238 -19.23 -8.29 -2.14
N ALA A 239 -19.36 -7.04 -1.67
CA ALA A 239 -20.38 -6.68 -0.68
C ALA A 239 -21.81 -6.89 -1.21
N ARG A 240 -22.06 -6.47 -2.45
CA ARG A 240 -23.35 -6.69 -3.12
C ARG A 240 -23.72 -8.17 -3.18
N ASP A 241 -22.80 -9.01 -3.62
CA ASP A 241 -23.07 -10.46 -3.78
C ASP A 241 -23.44 -11.11 -2.44
N LYS A 242 -22.87 -10.64 -1.35
CA LYS A 242 -23.29 -11.03 0.01
C LYS A 242 -24.69 -10.54 0.36
N ILE A 243 -24.97 -9.27 0.10
CA ILE A 243 -26.29 -8.65 0.41
C ILE A 243 -27.43 -9.37 -0.28
N ILE A 244 -27.25 -9.74 -1.54
CA ILE A 244 -28.31 -10.39 -2.33
C ILE A 244 -28.29 -11.93 -2.25
N GLY A 245 -27.37 -12.50 -1.46
CA GLY A 245 -27.28 -13.94 -1.23
C GLY A 245 -26.74 -14.76 -2.41
N GLU A 246 -26.12 -14.13 -3.40
CA GLU A 246 -25.49 -14.83 -4.53
C GLU A 246 -24.25 -15.62 -4.11
N ARG A 247 -23.65 -15.26 -2.96
CA ARG A 247 -22.46 -15.92 -2.46
C ARG A 247 -22.53 -16.13 -0.94
N THR A 248 -22.32 -17.38 -0.52
CA THR A 248 -22.35 -17.79 0.89
C THR A 248 -20.96 -18.11 1.45
N ILE A 249 -20.01 -18.52 0.58
CA ILE A 249 -18.65 -18.85 1.01
C ILE A 249 -17.74 -17.60 0.97
N PRO A 250 -16.77 -17.49 1.88
CA PRO A 250 -15.77 -16.43 1.84
C PRO A 250 -14.91 -16.53 0.57
N MET A 251 -14.49 -15.38 0.05
CA MET A 251 -13.59 -15.28 -1.09
C MET A 251 -12.47 -14.31 -0.79
N GLN A 252 -11.24 -14.74 -1.06
CA GLN A 252 -10.09 -13.82 -1.08
C GLN A 252 -9.62 -13.63 -2.51
N ALA A 253 -9.64 -12.39 -2.96
CA ALA A 253 -9.22 -12.00 -4.31
C ALA A 253 -7.92 -11.22 -4.24
N LYS A 254 -6.94 -11.64 -5.03
CA LYS A 254 -5.66 -10.95 -5.21
C LYS A 254 -5.65 -10.36 -6.62
N ILE A 255 -5.52 -9.03 -6.74
CA ILE A 255 -5.47 -8.35 -8.03
C ILE A 255 -4.02 -8.06 -8.44
N PRO A 256 -3.68 -8.21 -9.72
CA PRO A 256 -2.34 -7.89 -10.19
C PRO A 256 -2.12 -6.38 -10.17
N ALA A 257 -0.90 -5.97 -9.86
CA ALA A 257 -0.43 -4.60 -10.01
C ALA A 257 0.23 -4.41 -11.40
N LYS A 258 0.36 -3.16 -11.84
CA LYS A 258 0.94 -2.85 -13.14
C LYS A 258 2.18 -1.98 -13.00
N VAL A 259 3.31 -2.47 -13.47
CA VAL A 259 4.55 -1.69 -13.52
C VAL A 259 4.45 -0.58 -14.57
N ILE A 260 4.78 0.65 -14.16
CA ILE A 260 4.82 1.85 -15.01
C ILE A 260 6.26 2.35 -15.04
N VAL A 261 6.98 2.02 -16.09
CA VAL A 261 8.36 2.46 -16.30
C VAL A 261 8.37 3.89 -16.84
N ARG A 262 9.20 4.74 -16.21
CA ARG A 262 9.42 6.15 -16.62
C ARG A 262 10.93 6.46 -16.65
N GLY A 263 11.31 7.68 -16.31
CA GLY A 263 12.68 8.18 -16.45
C GLY A 263 13.57 8.04 -15.21
N SER A 264 13.11 7.46 -14.11
CA SER A 264 13.86 7.44 -12.84
C SER A 264 14.73 6.19 -12.63
N GLU A 265 14.83 5.34 -13.62
CA GLU A 265 15.67 4.13 -13.59
C GLU A 265 16.45 3.98 -14.90
N GLN A 266 17.62 3.38 -14.83
CA GLN A 266 18.44 3.03 -15.99
C GLN A 266 19.32 1.80 -15.70
N ALA A 267 19.75 1.12 -16.76
CA ALA A 267 20.73 0.04 -16.62
C ALA A 267 22.11 0.58 -16.17
N ILE A 268 22.82 -0.21 -15.37
CA ILE A 268 24.21 0.07 -15.02
C ILE A 268 25.08 -0.13 -16.26
N LYS A 269 25.93 0.85 -16.53
CA LYS A 269 26.86 0.85 -17.65
C LYS A 269 28.11 0.06 -17.33
#